data_5a01c8006b99210320d7cce249b9d3cd
#
_entry.id   5a01c8006b99210320d7cce249b9d3cd
#
_cell.length_a   1.000
_cell.length_b   1.000
_cell.length_c   1.000
_cell.angle_alpha   90.00
_cell.angle_beta   90.00
_cell.angle_gamma   90.00
#
_symmetry.space_group_name_H-M   'P 1'
#
loop_
_entity.id
_entity.type
_entity.pdbx_description
1 polymer ?
#
loop_
_entity_poly.entity_id
_entity_poly.type
_entity_poly.pdbx_seq_one_letter_code
_entity_poly.pdbx_strand_id
1 'polypeptide(L)'
;MKRKQFIKGVNQIAQEGAIQIFQEFNSGMEEIIVGGVGVLQFEVLTYRLRNEYNVEVILEKLPFEHIRWVENPGEVDVARIQGTSDMKRIKDLKDNPLLLFINSWSVGMVLDRNPALKLSEFGRA
;
A
#
# COMPACT_ATOMS: atom_id res chain seq x y z
N MET A 1 17.86 -12.56 2.51
CA MET A 1 17.64 -11.10 2.62
C MET A 1 17.91 -10.65 4.05
N LYS A 2 18.53 -9.53 4.21
CA LYS A 2 18.81 -8.92 5.52
C LYS A 2 17.58 -8.18 6.02
N ARG A 3 16.70 -8.89 6.68
CA ARG A 3 15.38 -8.39 7.04
C ARG A 3 15.39 -7.14 7.93
N LYS A 4 16.25 -7.10 8.94
CA LYS A 4 16.33 -5.96 9.85
C LYS A 4 16.79 -4.70 9.14
N GLN A 5 17.83 -4.82 8.32
CA GLN A 5 18.33 -3.70 7.52
C GLN A 5 17.29 -3.24 6.50
N PHE A 6 16.58 -4.18 5.89
CA PHE A 6 15.52 -3.89 4.93
C PHE A 6 14.40 -3.07 5.57
N ILE A 7 13.88 -3.53 6.71
CA ILE A 7 12.80 -2.83 7.41
C ILE A 7 13.25 -1.45 7.88
N LYS A 8 14.45 -1.37 8.44
CA LYS A 8 15.01 -0.10 8.90
C LYS A 8 15.17 0.90 7.75
N GLY A 9 15.71 0.45 6.63
CA GLY A 9 15.93 1.29 5.46
C GLY A 9 14.64 1.78 4.85
N VAL A 10 13.67 0.89 4.66
CA VAL A 10 12.37 1.23 4.09
C VAL A 10 11.63 2.24 4.98
N ASN A 11 11.63 2.03 6.30
CA ASN A 11 10.97 2.94 7.23
C ASN A 11 11.63 4.32 7.22
N GLN A 12 12.95 4.37 7.18
CA GLN A 12 13.70 5.64 7.15
C GLN A 12 13.38 6.42 5.87
N ILE A 13 13.40 5.76 4.72
CA ILE A 13 13.12 6.40 3.43
C ILE A 13 11.66 6.88 3.38
N ALA A 14 10.73 6.10 3.94
CA ALA A 14 9.33 6.50 4.03
C ALA A 14 9.14 7.73 4.92
N GLN A 15 9.86 7.84 6.03
CA GLN A 15 9.80 9.00 6.91
C GLN A 15 10.31 10.27 6.25
N GLU A 16 11.20 10.15 5.29
CA GLU A 16 11.68 11.29 4.49
C GLU A 16 10.65 11.76 3.46
N GLY A 17 9.55 11.04 3.29
CA GLY A 17 8.48 11.42 2.39
C GLY A 17 8.71 11.07 0.92
N ALA A 18 9.79 10.34 0.61
CA ALA A 18 10.13 9.98 -0.76
C ALA A 18 9.19 8.91 -1.34
N ILE A 19 8.69 8.01 -0.48
CA ILE A 19 7.82 6.91 -0.87
C ILE A 19 6.77 6.68 0.20
N GLN A 20 5.72 5.93 -0.16
CA GLN A 20 4.73 5.41 0.78
C GLN A 20 4.90 3.91 0.91
N ILE A 21 4.79 3.39 2.12
CA ILE A 21 4.97 1.97 2.42
C ILE A 21 3.66 1.37 2.89
N PHE A 22 3.29 0.25 2.29
CA PHE A 22 2.09 -0.50 2.63
C PHE A 22 2.46 -1.97 2.81
N GLN A 23 1.61 -2.70 3.50
CA GLN A 23 1.74 -4.14 3.67
C GLN A 23 0.38 -4.80 3.41
N GLU A 24 0.36 -6.10 3.14
CA GLU A 24 -0.89 -6.81 2.98
C GLU A 24 -1.69 -6.79 4.27
N PHE A 25 -3.02 -6.71 4.15
CA PHE A 25 -3.90 -6.49 5.31
C PHE A 25 -3.75 -7.57 6.38
N ASN A 26 -3.60 -8.82 6.00
CA ASN A 26 -3.53 -9.96 6.92
C ASN A 26 -2.13 -10.57 7.05
N SER A 27 -1.09 -9.88 6.62
CA SER A 27 0.26 -10.41 6.72
C SER A 27 1.20 -9.41 7.41
N GLY A 28 2.40 -9.87 7.76
CA GLY A 28 3.42 -9.02 8.33
C GLY A 28 4.24 -8.31 7.27
N MET A 29 5.43 -7.85 7.65
CA MET A 29 6.33 -7.08 6.79
C MET A 29 7.15 -7.96 5.81
N GLU A 30 6.67 -9.14 5.46
CA GLU A 30 7.39 -10.04 4.55
C GLU A 30 7.31 -9.56 3.11
N GLU A 31 6.14 -9.08 2.70
CA GLU A 31 5.96 -8.47 1.40
C GLU A 31 5.52 -7.02 1.59
N ILE A 32 6.29 -6.11 1.04
CA ILE A 32 6.03 -4.69 1.16
C ILE A 32 5.57 -4.16 -0.19
N ILE A 33 4.51 -3.35 -0.15
CA ILE A 33 4.01 -2.64 -1.32
C ILE A 33 4.46 -1.20 -1.20
N VAL A 34 5.07 -0.69 -2.28
CA VAL A 34 5.64 0.65 -2.29
C VAL A 34 4.84 1.53 -3.24
N GLY A 35 4.38 2.67 -2.75
CA GLY A 35 3.74 3.70 -3.55
C GLY A 35 4.66 4.87 -3.78
N GLY A 36 4.61 5.45 -4.99
CA GLY A 36 5.40 6.61 -5.34
C GLY A 36 4.78 7.35 -6.51
N VAL A 37 5.22 8.58 -6.72
CA VAL A 37 4.67 9.46 -7.75
C VAL A 37 5.27 9.17 -9.13
N GLY A 38 6.46 8.58 -9.19
CA GLY A 38 7.12 8.29 -10.45
C GLY A 38 8.19 7.20 -10.34
N VAL A 39 8.63 6.73 -11.50
CA VAL A 39 9.62 5.64 -11.59
C VAL A 39 10.93 6.00 -10.89
N LEU A 40 11.34 7.27 -10.95
CA LEU A 40 12.59 7.72 -10.34
C LEU A 40 12.62 7.46 -8.83
N GLN A 41 11.47 7.59 -8.15
CA GLN A 41 11.40 7.34 -6.71
C GLN A 41 11.71 5.87 -6.37
N PHE A 42 11.27 4.94 -7.21
CA PHE A 42 11.58 3.52 -7.02
C PHE A 42 13.05 3.21 -7.29
N GLU A 43 13.65 3.89 -8.26
CA GLU A 43 15.09 3.75 -8.52
C GLU A 43 15.92 4.28 -7.36
N VAL A 44 15.53 5.41 -6.78
CA VAL A 44 16.18 5.97 -5.60
C VAL A 44 16.06 5.01 -4.42
N LEU A 45 14.88 4.42 -4.22
CA LEU A 45 14.66 3.45 -3.15
C LEU A 45 15.62 2.27 -3.26
N THR A 46 15.70 1.64 -4.43
CA THR A 46 16.59 0.49 -4.63
C THR A 46 18.05 0.86 -4.46
N TYR A 47 18.44 2.01 -4.97
CA TYR A 47 19.80 2.53 -4.83
C TYR A 47 20.18 2.74 -3.37
N ARG A 48 19.32 3.40 -2.60
CA ARG A 48 19.58 3.70 -1.20
C ARG A 48 19.60 2.44 -0.33
N LEU A 49 18.69 1.50 -0.57
CA LEU A 49 18.70 0.23 0.17
C LEU A 49 19.99 -0.52 -0.05
N ARG A 50 20.48 -0.53 -1.28
CA ARG A 50 21.74 -1.21 -1.61
C ARG A 50 22.95 -0.51 -1.00
N ASN A 51 23.05 0.81 -1.11
CA ASN A 51 24.26 1.55 -0.77
C ASN A 51 24.30 1.99 0.69
N GLU A 52 23.16 2.29 1.31
CA GLU A 52 23.11 2.76 2.70
C GLU A 52 22.80 1.64 3.69
N TYR A 53 22.08 0.60 3.26
CA TYR A 53 21.63 -0.48 4.14
C TYR A 53 22.14 -1.86 3.73
N ASN A 54 22.87 -1.93 2.63
CA ASN A 54 23.45 -3.17 2.11
C ASN A 54 22.39 -4.25 1.86
N VAL A 55 21.25 -3.85 1.28
CA VAL A 55 20.13 -4.74 0.95
C VAL A 55 19.82 -4.65 -0.52
N GLU A 56 19.78 -5.80 -1.21
CA GLU A 56 19.33 -5.88 -2.59
C GLU A 56 17.86 -6.29 -2.63
N VAL A 57 17.06 -5.57 -3.42
CA VAL A 57 15.64 -5.84 -3.58
C VAL A 57 15.28 -5.89 -5.04
N ILE A 58 14.24 -6.66 -5.34
CA ILE A 58 13.64 -6.72 -6.67
C ILE A 58 12.26 -6.09 -6.58
N LEU A 59 11.99 -5.12 -7.47
CA LEU A 59 10.70 -4.47 -7.53
C LEU A 59 9.84 -5.10 -8.63
N GLU A 60 8.62 -5.49 -8.27
CA GLU A 60 7.62 -5.95 -9.22
C GLU A 60 6.57 -4.86 -9.38
N LYS A 61 6.26 -4.50 -10.62
CA LYS A 61 5.20 -3.53 -10.89
C LYS A 61 3.84 -4.20 -10.71
N LEU A 62 3.01 -3.60 -9.88
CA LEU A 62 1.63 -4.07 -9.69
C LEU A 62 0.69 -3.33 -10.65
N PRO A 63 -0.41 -3.97 -11.07
CA PRO A 63 -1.32 -3.38 -12.05
C PRO A 63 -2.32 -2.39 -11.47
N PHE A 64 -2.16 -1.99 -10.22
CA PHE A 64 -3.11 -1.11 -9.54
C PHE A 64 -2.83 0.34 -9.88
N GLU A 65 -3.89 1.07 -10.27
CA GLU A 65 -3.79 2.48 -10.62
C GLU A 65 -4.58 3.39 -9.68
N HIS A 66 -5.46 2.82 -8.87
CA HIS A 66 -6.28 3.57 -7.93
C HIS A 66 -6.07 3.05 -6.52
N ILE A 67 -5.82 3.99 -5.60
CA ILE A 67 -5.69 3.69 -4.18
C ILE A 67 -6.76 4.47 -3.43
N ARG A 68 -7.44 3.79 -2.50
CA ARG A 68 -8.49 4.44 -1.70
C ARG A 68 -8.33 4.06 -0.24
N TRP A 69 -8.41 5.06 0.62
CA TRP A 69 -8.42 4.87 2.06
C TRP A 69 -9.82 4.51 2.52
N VAL A 70 -9.94 3.56 3.43
CA VAL A 70 -11.23 3.26 4.09
C VAL A 70 -11.42 4.29 5.19
N GLU A 71 -12.41 5.17 5.03
CA GLU A 71 -12.65 6.27 5.98
C GLU A 71 -13.29 5.80 7.28
N ASN A 72 -14.08 4.72 7.23
CA ASN A 72 -14.87 4.25 8.37
C ASN A 72 -14.56 2.80 8.75
N PRO A 73 -13.30 2.47 9.08
CA PRO A 73 -12.94 1.08 9.38
C PRO A 73 -13.61 0.51 10.64
N GLY A 74 -14.10 1.38 11.52
CA GLY A 74 -14.85 0.95 12.70
C GLY A 74 -16.30 0.57 12.40
N GLU A 75 -16.83 0.96 11.25
CA GLU A 75 -18.22 0.70 10.86
C GLU A 75 -18.35 -0.46 9.88
N VAL A 76 -17.24 -0.88 9.24
CA VAL A 76 -17.23 -1.97 8.26
C VAL A 76 -16.14 -2.96 8.61
N ASP A 77 -16.38 -4.24 8.30
CA ASP A 77 -15.35 -5.26 8.45
C ASP A 77 -14.55 -5.31 7.14
N VAL A 78 -13.35 -4.74 7.16
CA VAL A 78 -12.50 -4.62 5.97
C VAL A 78 -12.21 -5.99 5.36
N ALA A 79 -12.01 -7.02 6.17
CA ALA A 79 -11.74 -8.37 5.67
C ALA A 79 -12.92 -8.97 4.91
N ARG A 80 -14.13 -8.46 5.14
CA ARG A 80 -15.36 -8.96 4.53
C ARG A 80 -15.95 -8.05 3.46
N ILE A 81 -15.25 -6.97 3.11
CA ILE A 81 -15.70 -6.10 2.02
C ILE A 81 -15.84 -6.93 0.75
N GLN A 82 -17.02 -6.84 0.12
CA GLN A 82 -17.26 -7.52 -1.14
C GLN A 82 -16.59 -6.76 -2.27
N GLY A 83 -15.47 -7.30 -2.72
CA GLY A 83 -14.67 -6.67 -3.76
C GLY A 83 -14.77 -7.39 -5.09
N THR A 84 -14.09 -6.84 -6.08
CA THR A 84 -13.84 -7.51 -7.35
C THR A 84 -12.65 -8.45 -7.18
N SER A 85 -12.47 -9.39 -8.12
CA SER A 85 -11.37 -10.36 -8.04
C SER A 85 -9.99 -9.71 -8.13
N ASP A 86 -9.93 -8.49 -8.66
CA ASP A 86 -8.69 -7.74 -8.86
C ASP A 86 -8.42 -6.69 -7.77
N MET A 87 -9.30 -6.57 -6.77
CA MET A 87 -9.09 -5.67 -5.63
C MET A 87 -8.11 -6.29 -4.64
N LYS A 88 -7.23 -5.46 -4.09
CA LYS A 88 -6.30 -5.89 -3.05
C LYS A 88 -6.50 -5.09 -1.77
N ARG A 89 -6.54 -5.78 -0.64
CA ARG A 89 -6.63 -5.14 0.68
C ARG A 89 -5.23 -4.96 1.24
N ILE A 90 -4.90 -3.73 1.62
CA ILE A 90 -3.61 -3.40 2.22
C ILE A 90 -3.83 -2.52 3.45
N LYS A 91 -2.75 -2.27 4.17
CA LYS A 91 -2.74 -1.31 5.28
C LYS A 91 -1.43 -0.54 5.26
N ASP A 92 -1.44 0.67 5.80
CA ASP A 92 -0.21 1.43 5.96
C ASP A 92 0.53 1.01 7.25
N LEU A 93 1.61 1.70 7.57
CA LEU A 93 2.41 1.40 8.76
C LEU A 93 1.71 1.76 10.07
N LYS A 94 0.62 2.51 10.01
CA LYS A 94 -0.20 2.89 11.16
C LYS A 94 -1.47 2.04 11.26
N ASP A 95 -1.53 0.94 10.52
CA ASP A 95 -2.67 0.01 10.46
C ASP A 95 -3.95 0.62 9.87
N ASN A 96 -3.86 1.73 9.15
CA ASN A 96 -5.00 2.25 8.42
C ASN A 96 -5.27 1.40 7.18
N PRO A 97 -6.50 0.88 6.98
CA PRO A 97 -6.79 0.04 5.84
C PRO A 97 -6.99 0.84 4.56
N LEU A 98 -6.51 0.28 3.46
CA LEU A 98 -6.66 0.81 2.12
C LEU A 98 -7.07 -0.29 1.17
N LEU A 99 -7.65 0.11 0.04
CA LEU A 99 -7.99 -0.79 -1.05
C LEU A 99 -7.29 -0.34 -2.32
N LEU A 100 -6.73 -1.30 -3.04
CA LEU A 100 -6.12 -1.08 -4.35
C LEU A 100 -7.04 -1.58 -5.44
N PHE A 101 -7.20 -0.78 -6.50
CA PHE A 101 -8.07 -1.09 -7.63
C PHE A 101 -7.33 -0.91 -8.94
N ILE A 102 -7.66 -1.73 -9.94
CA ILE A 102 -7.07 -1.63 -11.27
C ILE A 102 -7.66 -0.45 -12.05
N ASN A 103 -8.95 -0.16 -11.85
CA ASN A 103 -9.63 0.92 -12.59
C ASN A 103 -10.76 1.54 -11.75
N SER A 104 -11.31 2.63 -12.25
CA SER A 104 -12.37 3.37 -11.55
C SER A 104 -13.70 2.60 -11.51
N TRP A 105 -13.95 1.74 -12.49
CA TRP A 105 -15.13 0.89 -12.50
C TRP A 105 -15.17 -0.05 -11.29
N SER A 106 -14.03 -0.64 -10.95
CA SER A 106 -13.89 -1.50 -9.77
C SER A 106 -14.20 -0.75 -8.47
N VAL A 107 -13.76 0.52 -8.37
CA VAL A 107 -14.09 1.36 -7.21
C VAL A 107 -15.61 1.51 -7.07
N GLY A 108 -16.28 1.85 -8.16
CA GLY A 108 -17.74 1.99 -8.16
C GLY A 108 -18.47 0.70 -7.79
N MET A 109 -18.02 -0.42 -8.28
CA MET A 109 -18.61 -1.73 -7.98
C MET A 109 -18.51 -2.08 -6.50
N VAL A 110 -17.36 -1.80 -5.89
CA VAL A 110 -17.16 -2.08 -4.47
C VAL A 110 -18.04 -1.20 -3.61
N LEU A 111 -18.18 0.08 -3.96
CA LEU A 111 -19.08 0.99 -3.24
C LEU A 111 -20.54 0.57 -3.37
N ASP A 112 -20.97 0.09 -4.54
CA ASP A 112 -22.34 -0.38 -4.74
C ASP A 112 -22.63 -1.65 -3.93
N ARG A 113 -21.65 -2.55 -3.84
CA ARG A 113 -21.80 -3.79 -3.08
C ARG A 113 -21.70 -3.63 -1.57
N ASN A 114 -21.17 -2.51 -1.12
CA ASN A 114 -20.91 -2.26 0.31
C ASN A 114 -21.45 -0.87 0.69
N PRO A 115 -22.78 -0.72 0.87
CA PRO A 115 -23.40 0.60 1.08
C PRO A 115 -22.89 1.37 2.29
N ALA A 116 -22.39 0.68 3.31
CA ALA A 116 -21.84 1.32 4.51
C ALA A 116 -20.40 1.81 4.32
N LEU A 117 -19.72 1.34 3.29
CA LEU A 117 -18.31 1.65 3.05
C LEU A 117 -18.13 3.08 2.53
N LYS A 118 -17.16 3.80 3.11
CA LYS A 118 -16.77 5.13 2.66
C LYS A 118 -15.29 5.11 2.29
N LEU A 119 -14.98 5.56 1.09
CA LEU A 119 -13.62 5.59 0.57
C LEU A 119 -13.20 7.03 0.29
N SER A 120 -11.90 7.30 0.46
CA SER A 120 -11.28 8.59 0.21
C SER A 120 -10.05 8.43 -0.67
N GLU A 121 -9.81 9.42 -1.54
CA GLU A 121 -8.57 9.51 -2.32
C GLU A 121 -7.40 10.01 -1.49
N PHE A 122 -7.68 10.63 -0.35
CA PHE A 122 -6.67 11.26 0.49
C PHE A 122 -6.53 10.50 1.79
N GLY A 123 -5.31 10.43 2.31
CA GLY A 123 -5.04 9.80 3.57
C GLY A 123 -5.75 10.50 4.72
N ARG A 124 -5.89 9.80 5.83
CA ARG A 124 -6.46 10.37 7.06
C ARG A 124 -5.46 11.34 7.67
N ALA A 125 -5.97 12.46 8.08
CA ALA A 125 -5.17 13.46 8.79
C ALA A 125 -4.77 12.96 10.19
#